data_c764399b3ae6d17439750875904b9765
#
_entry.id   c764399b3ae6d17439750875904b9765
#
_cell.length_a   1.000
_cell.length_b   1.000
_cell.length_c   1.000
_cell.angle_alpha   90.00
_cell.angle_beta   90.00
_cell.angle_gamma   90.00
#
_symmetry.space_group_name_H-M   'P 1'
#
loop_
_entity.id
_entity.type
_entity.pdbx_description
1 polymer ?
#
loop_
_entity_poly.entity_id
_entity_poly.type
_entity_poly.pdbx_seq_one_letter_code
_entity_poly.pdbx_strand_id
1 'polypeptide(L)'
;MSNTFSLKIISANRVFFTGRCQSVIVPGYDGQKEVLAHHENMVIAVNEGEMRFLPEGEEKWQYAVVGIGFIEIVNNRVTLLVESVERPEEIDIARAQEAKERALEKIRQKQSIQEYYHSSASLARAMA
;
A
#
# COMPACT_ATOMS: atom_id res chain seq x y z
N MET A 1 9.48 19.82 27.45
CA MET A 1 8.84 18.55 27.06
C MET A 1 8.94 18.38 25.56
N SER A 2 9.17 17.16 25.16
CA SER A 2 9.21 16.83 23.72
C SER A 2 7.81 16.90 23.12
N ASN A 3 7.67 17.54 21.96
CA ASN A 3 6.43 17.57 21.18
C ASN A 3 6.40 16.44 20.14
N THR A 4 7.09 15.34 20.43
CA THR A 4 7.18 14.19 19.57
C THR A 4 6.77 12.91 20.30
N PHE A 5 6.46 11.90 19.51
CA PHE A 5 6.13 10.56 20.00
C PHE A 5 6.95 9.53 19.24
N SER A 6 7.07 8.33 19.82
CA SER A 6 7.69 7.22 19.14
C SER A 6 6.69 6.59 18.17
N LEU A 7 7.05 6.45 16.89
CA LEU A 7 6.21 5.81 15.88
C LEU A 7 6.89 4.58 15.32
N LYS A 8 6.15 3.48 15.27
CA LYS A 8 6.56 2.25 14.61
C LYS A 8 5.45 1.81 13.65
N ILE A 9 5.80 1.62 12.39
CA ILE A 9 4.88 1.17 11.36
C ILE A 9 5.29 -0.23 10.94
N ILE A 10 4.41 -1.20 11.14
CA ILE A 10 4.68 -2.62 10.90
C ILE A 10 3.60 -3.21 10.01
N SER A 11 4.02 -3.96 9.01
CA SER A 11 3.13 -4.83 8.23
C SER A 11 3.48 -6.30 8.51
N ALA A 12 2.70 -7.22 7.93
CA ALA A 12 2.89 -8.65 8.13
C ALA A 12 4.30 -9.14 7.79
N ASN A 13 5.00 -8.48 6.88
CA ASN A 13 6.28 -8.94 6.34
C ASN A 13 7.44 -7.96 6.55
N ARG A 14 7.23 -6.80 7.14
CA ARG A 14 8.33 -5.87 7.38
C ARG A 14 8.03 -4.80 8.42
N VAL A 15 9.11 -4.25 9.00
CA VAL A 15 9.06 -2.98 9.74
C VAL A 15 9.32 -1.87 8.71
N PHE A 16 8.32 -1.04 8.48
CA PHE A 16 8.40 0.01 7.47
C PHE A 16 9.10 1.27 7.98
N PHE A 17 8.84 1.64 9.23
CA PHE A 17 9.40 2.84 9.83
C PHE A 17 9.50 2.67 11.34
N THR A 18 10.57 3.20 11.91
CA THR A 18 10.75 3.35 13.36
C THR A 18 11.47 4.66 13.61
N GLY A 19 10.89 5.51 14.43
CA GLY A 19 11.52 6.79 14.76
C GLY A 19 10.58 7.69 15.53
N ARG A 20 11.04 8.89 15.83
CA ARG A 20 10.23 9.90 16.49
C ARG A 20 9.54 10.78 15.45
N CYS A 21 8.29 11.11 15.71
CA CYS A 21 7.48 11.90 14.80
C CYS A 21 6.74 13.02 15.53
N GLN A 22 6.40 14.05 14.79
CA GLN A 22 5.59 15.18 15.26
C GLN A 22 4.10 14.91 15.06
N SER A 23 3.75 14.17 14.01
CA SER A 23 2.36 13.87 13.68
C SER A 23 2.29 12.62 12.82
N VAL A 24 1.18 11.89 12.92
CA VAL A 24 0.80 10.83 12.00
C VAL A 24 -0.69 10.97 11.70
N ILE A 25 -1.06 10.89 10.42
CA ILE A 25 -2.45 10.97 9.98
C ILE A 25 -2.77 9.68 9.23
N VAL A 26 -3.79 8.97 9.71
CA VAL A 26 -4.21 7.68 9.15
C VAL A 26 -5.65 7.75 8.64
N PRO A 27 -6.01 6.94 7.63
CA PRO A 27 -7.40 6.86 7.18
C PRO A 27 -8.22 6.03 8.17
N GLY A 28 -9.15 6.66 8.85
CA GLY A 28 -10.12 5.97 9.70
C GLY A 28 -11.40 5.65 8.92
N TYR A 29 -12.30 4.89 9.54
CA TYR A 29 -13.56 4.51 8.90
C TYR A 29 -14.55 5.67 8.80
N ASP A 30 -14.39 6.68 9.64
CA ASP A 30 -15.23 7.88 9.67
C ASP A 30 -14.45 9.15 9.29
N GLY A 31 -13.32 9.00 8.62
CA GLY A 31 -12.47 10.10 8.18
C GLY A 31 -11.04 9.96 8.69
N GLN A 32 -10.22 10.93 8.35
CA GLN A 32 -8.82 10.95 8.76
C GLN A 32 -8.70 11.16 10.27
N LYS A 33 -7.74 10.48 10.88
CA LYS A 33 -7.38 10.61 12.29
C LYS A 33 -5.95 11.07 12.43
N GLU A 34 -5.74 12.17 13.13
CA GLU A 34 -4.40 12.68 13.43
C GLU A 34 -4.01 12.32 14.86
N VAL A 35 -2.78 11.81 15.01
CA VAL A 35 -2.20 11.53 16.33
C VAL A 35 -1.00 12.46 16.53
N LEU A 36 -1.03 13.19 17.61
CA LEU A 36 0.03 14.11 18.04
C LEU A 36 0.68 13.59 19.33
N ALA A 37 1.75 14.24 19.74
CA ALA A 37 2.42 13.90 21.00
C ALA A 37 1.46 13.94 22.19
N HIS A 38 1.65 13.01 23.10
CA HIS A 38 0.87 12.89 24.35
C HIS A 38 -0.62 12.60 24.13
N HIS A 39 -0.94 11.97 23.00
CA HIS A 39 -2.30 11.51 22.74
C HIS A 39 -2.72 10.49 23.80
N GLU A 40 -3.97 10.53 24.17
CA GLU A 40 -4.59 9.59 25.10
C GLU A 40 -4.42 8.14 24.62
N ASN A 41 -4.21 7.22 25.56
CA ASN A 41 -4.07 5.80 25.24
C ASN A 41 -5.35 5.26 24.61
N MET A 42 -5.24 4.67 23.44
CA MET A 42 -6.37 4.07 22.74
C MET A 42 -5.92 3.20 21.56
N VAL A 43 -6.86 2.47 21.02
CA VAL A 43 -6.71 1.73 19.77
C VAL A 43 -7.71 2.28 18.77
N ILE A 44 -7.24 2.60 17.58
CA ILE A 44 -8.07 3.15 16.50
C ILE A 44 -7.99 2.22 15.29
N ALA A 45 -9.14 1.85 14.74
CA ALA A 45 -9.19 1.05 13.51
C ALA A 45 -8.75 1.90 12.32
N VAL A 46 -7.93 1.31 11.46
CA VAL A 46 -7.39 1.95 10.26
C VAL A 46 -7.98 1.28 9.03
N ASN A 47 -8.57 2.08 8.16
CA ASN A 47 -9.06 1.64 6.87
C ASN A 47 -7.93 1.69 5.83
N GLU A 48 -8.10 0.99 4.72
CA GLU A 48 -7.16 1.10 3.62
C GLU A 48 -7.16 2.50 3.03
N GLY A 49 -6.00 2.98 2.64
CA GLY A 49 -5.86 4.31 2.04
C GLY A 49 -4.49 4.91 2.25
N GLU A 50 -4.40 6.20 2.01
CA GLU A 50 -3.16 6.95 2.16
C GLU A 50 -3.01 7.45 3.59
N MET A 51 -1.82 7.24 4.14
CA MET A 51 -1.41 7.84 5.40
C MET A 51 -0.22 8.77 5.18
N ARG A 52 0.02 9.65 6.15
CA ARG A 52 1.22 10.49 6.15
C ARG A 52 1.72 10.69 7.56
N PHE A 53 3.02 10.89 7.68
CA PHE A 53 3.66 11.16 8.97
C PHE A 53 4.79 12.15 8.79
N LEU A 54 5.04 12.91 9.84
CA LEU A 54 6.06 13.95 9.84
C LEU A 54 7.13 13.59 10.87
N PRO A 55 8.30 13.08 10.43
CA PRO A 55 9.40 12.77 11.33
C PRO A 55 9.92 14.00 12.07
N GLU A 56 10.52 13.78 13.23
CA GLU A 56 11.12 14.84 14.05
C GLU A 56 12.22 15.55 13.26
N GLY A 57 12.17 16.88 13.30
CA GLY A 57 13.16 17.72 12.62
C GLY A 57 12.98 17.85 11.12
N GLU A 58 11.99 17.21 10.54
CA GLU A 58 11.70 17.30 9.11
C GLU A 58 10.53 18.27 8.86
N GLU A 59 10.59 18.93 7.71
CA GLU A 59 9.51 19.83 7.25
C GLU A 59 8.61 19.14 6.22
N LYS A 60 9.10 18.05 5.62
CA LYS A 60 8.36 17.32 4.59
C LYS A 60 7.68 16.09 5.17
N TRP A 61 6.40 15.97 4.87
CA TRP A 61 5.62 14.79 5.19
C TRP A 61 6.06 13.60 4.35
N GLN A 62 6.10 12.43 4.97
CA GLN A 62 6.28 11.17 4.27
C GLN A 62 4.91 10.52 4.09
N TYR A 63 4.70 9.90 2.94
CA TYR A 63 3.44 9.29 2.56
C TYR A 63 3.61 7.78 2.41
N ALA A 64 2.55 7.05 2.73
CA ALA A 64 2.49 5.62 2.51
C ALA A 64 1.05 5.22 2.20
N VAL A 65 0.89 4.10 1.51
CA VAL A 65 -0.42 3.49 1.29
C VAL A 65 -0.52 2.26 2.16
N VAL A 66 -1.55 2.17 2.97
CA VAL A 66 -1.74 1.11 3.95
C VAL A 66 -2.99 0.29 3.65
N GLY A 67 -2.92 -0.99 3.99
CA GLY A 67 -4.10 -1.84 4.09
C GLY A 67 -4.80 -1.64 5.41
N ILE A 68 -5.81 -2.45 5.67
CA ILE A 68 -6.55 -2.39 6.94
C ILE A 68 -5.67 -2.82 8.11
N GLY A 69 -5.99 -2.29 9.27
CA GLY A 69 -5.28 -2.61 10.50
C GLY A 69 -5.76 -1.77 11.65
N PHE A 70 -4.87 -1.46 12.55
CA PHE A 70 -5.16 -0.58 13.68
C PHE A 70 -3.91 0.16 14.14
N ILE A 71 -4.14 1.27 14.83
CA ILE A 71 -3.10 2.05 15.47
C ILE A 71 -3.30 1.94 16.98
N GLU A 72 -2.23 1.61 17.70
CA GLU A 72 -2.23 1.50 19.15
C GLU A 72 -1.42 2.64 19.75
N ILE A 73 -2.00 3.34 20.71
CA ILE A 73 -1.34 4.46 21.39
C ILE A 73 -1.25 4.09 22.87
N VAL A 74 -0.02 3.96 23.36
CA VAL A 74 0.27 3.64 24.75
C VAL A 74 1.43 4.49 25.25
N ASN A 75 1.17 5.38 26.21
CA ASN A 75 2.21 6.17 26.88
C ASN A 75 3.15 6.88 25.90
N ASN A 76 2.56 7.61 24.95
CA ASN A 76 3.30 8.37 23.93
C ASN A 76 4.10 7.48 22.95
N ARG A 77 3.76 6.20 22.88
CA ARG A 77 4.26 5.27 21.86
C ARG A 77 3.13 4.89 20.93
N VAL A 78 3.36 5.05 19.66
CA VAL A 78 2.36 4.80 18.63
C VAL A 78 2.84 3.67 17.74
N THR A 79 2.04 2.63 17.64
CA THR A 79 2.34 1.48 16.79
C THR A 79 1.22 1.31 15.77
N LEU A 80 1.56 1.37 14.50
CA LEU A 80 0.64 1.12 13.39
C LEU A 80 0.88 -0.29 12.87
N LEU A 81 -0.15 -1.14 13.00
CA LEU A 81 -0.14 -2.52 12.55
C LEU A 81 -1.14 -2.67 11.41
N VAL A 82 -0.65 -2.94 10.22
CA VAL A 82 -1.48 -3.00 9.01
C VAL A 82 -1.12 -4.23 8.18
N GLU A 83 -2.06 -4.67 7.34
CA GLU A 83 -1.83 -5.81 6.44
C GLU A 83 -0.70 -5.54 5.46
N SER A 84 -0.63 -4.33 4.95
CA SER A 84 0.39 -3.91 4.00
C SER A 84 0.72 -2.45 4.19
N VAL A 85 1.95 -2.09 3.89
CA VAL A 85 2.39 -0.69 3.86
C VAL A 85 3.43 -0.55 2.76
N GLU A 86 3.22 0.42 1.88
CA GLU A 86 4.09 0.65 0.73
C GLU A 86 4.23 2.15 0.49
N ARG A 87 5.39 2.56 -0.02
CA ARG A 87 5.56 3.93 -0.48
C ARG A 87 4.80 4.11 -1.80
N PRO A 88 4.24 5.31 -2.07
CA PRO A 88 3.54 5.53 -3.33
C PRO A 88 4.38 5.21 -4.57
N GLU A 89 5.67 5.49 -4.53
CA GLU A 89 6.60 5.21 -5.63
C GLU A 89 6.72 3.70 -5.90
N GLU A 90 6.74 2.89 -4.85
CA GLU A 90 6.79 1.43 -4.97
C GLU A 90 5.54 0.88 -5.64
N ILE A 91 4.38 1.45 -5.32
CA ILE A 91 3.10 1.05 -5.91
C ILE A 91 3.03 1.40 -7.38
N ASP A 92 3.46 2.59 -7.75
CA ASP A 92 3.44 3.06 -9.14
C ASP A 92 4.33 2.18 -10.03
N ILE A 93 5.50 1.79 -9.55
CA ILE A 93 6.40 0.87 -10.25
C ILE A 93 5.74 -0.51 -10.40
N ALA A 94 5.18 -1.05 -9.32
CA ALA A 94 4.52 -2.34 -9.34
C ALA A 94 3.31 -2.35 -10.29
N ARG A 95 2.49 -1.30 -10.27
CA ARG A 95 1.34 -1.16 -11.16
C ARG A 95 1.76 -1.05 -12.63
N ALA A 96 2.82 -0.31 -12.92
CA ALA A 96 3.35 -0.20 -14.27
C ALA A 96 3.84 -1.57 -14.78
N GLN A 97 4.50 -2.33 -13.93
CA GLN A 97 5.00 -3.66 -14.26
C GLN A 97 3.86 -4.65 -14.47
N GLU A 98 2.86 -4.66 -13.60
CA GLU A 98 1.66 -5.49 -13.77
C GLU A 98 0.89 -5.14 -15.03
N ALA A 99 0.76 -3.87 -15.36
CA ALA A 99 0.10 -3.42 -16.59
C ALA A 99 0.84 -3.92 -17.83
N LYS A 100 2.18 -3.88 -17.79
CA LYS A 100 3.01 -4.39 -18.87
C LYS A 100 2.84 -5.89 -19.04
N GLU A 101 2.86 -6.65 -17.94
CA GLU A 101 2.66 -8.10 -17.97
C GLU A 101 1.29 -8.48 -18.51
N ARG A 102 0.24 -7.76 -18.08
CA ARG A 102 -1.12 -7.98 -18.58
C ARG A 102 -1.24 -7.70 -20.09
N ALA A 103 -0.60 -6.64 -20.55
CA ALA A 103 -0.58 -6.31 -21.98
C ALA A 103 0.12 -7.40 -22.81
N LEU A 104 1.26 -7.89 -22.33
CA LEU A 104 1.99 -8.98 -22.99
C LEU A 104 1.17 -10.27 -23.00
N GLU A 105 0.49 -10.59 -21.91
CA GLU A 105 -0.37 -11.78 -21.84
C GLU A 105 -1.54 -11.69 -22.82
N LYS A 106 -2.18 -10.53 -22.94
CA LYS A 106 -3.25 -10.31 -23.92
C LYS A 106 -2.76 -10.50 -25.35
N ILE A 107 -1.56 -10.04 -25.66
CA ILE A 107 -0.96 -10.22 -26.97
C ILE A 107 -0.73 -11.71 -27.25
N ARG A 108 -0.19 -12.46 -26.29
CA ARG A 108 0.00 -13.91 -26.42
C ARG A 108 -1.31 -14.65 -26.64
N GLN A 109 -2.33 -14.34 -25.86
CA GLN A 109 -3.64 -14.94 -26.00
C GLN A 109 -4.23 -14.69 -27.38
N LYS A 110 -4.12 -13.45 -27.86
CA LYS A 110 -4.59 -13.09 -29.19
C LYS A 110 -3.88 -13.88 -30.28
N GLN A 111 -2.56 -14.03 -30.19
CA GLN A 111 -1.76 -14.81 -31.13
C GLN A 111 -2.17 -16.28 -31.10
N SER A 112 -2.33 -16.86 -29.94
CA SER A 112 -2.73 -18.27 -29.79
C SER A 112 -4.11 -18.51 -30.39
N ILE A 113 -5.07 -17.61 -30.20
CA ILE A 113 -6.39 -17.71 -30.82
C ILE A 113 -6.29 -17.64 -32.34
N GLN A 114 -5.50 -16.72 -32.87
CA GLN A 114 -5.30 -16.59 -34.32
C GLN A 114 -4.68 -17.86 -34.91
N GLU A 115 -3.68 -18.42 -34.26
CA GLU A 115 -3.06 -19.68 -34.66
C GLU A 115 -4.04 -20.85 -34.67
N TYR A 116 -4.86 -20.94 -33.61
CA TYR A 116 -5.90 -21.95 -33.49
C TYR A 116 -6.90 -21.87 -34.65
N TYR A 117 -7.43 -20.70 -34.95
CA TYR A 117 -8.38 -20.52 -36.04
C TYR A 117 -7.74 -20.80 -37.40
N HIS A 118 -6.49 -20.42 -37.61
CA HIS A 118 -5.77 -20.70 -38.83
C HIS A 118 -5.58 -22.20 -39.01
N SER A 119 -5.15 -22.93 -37.99
CA SER A 119 -5.00 -24.37 -38.03
C SER A 119 -6.30 -25.10 -38.27
N SER A 120 -7.39 -24.66 -37.62
CA SER A 120 -8.72 -25.23 -37.82
C SER A 120 -9.24 -25.03 -39.24
N ALA A 121 -9.01 -23.86 -39.82
CA ALA A 121 -9.38 -23.58 -41.20
C ALA A 121 -8.58 -24.45 -42.20
N SER A 122 -7.29 -24.61 -41.96
CA SER A 122 -6.44 -25.46 -42.77
C SER A 122 -6.85 -26.92 -42.70
N LEU A 123 -7.20 -27.43 -41.53
CA LEU A 123 -7.68 -28.78 -41.34
C LEU A 123 -9.01 -29.01 -42.06
N ALA A 124 -9.95 -28.08 -41.94
CA ALA A 124 -11.24 -28.14 -42.61
C ALA A 124 -11.08 -28.21 -44.14
N ARG A 125 -10.16 -27.44 -44.72
CA ARG A 125 -9.84 -27.50 -46.14
C ARG A 125 -9.24 -28.84 -46.54
N ALA A 126 -8.37 -29.42 -45.73
CA ALA A 126 -7.76 -30.71 -45.98
C ALA A 126 -8.77 -31.85 -45.92
N MET A 127 -9.81 -31.73 -45.11
CA MET A 127 -10.88 -32.71 -44.97
C MET A 127 -11.98 -32.60 -46.02
N ALA A 128 -12.05 -31.50 -46.70
CA ALA A 128 -13.00 -31.28 -47.77
C ALA A 128 -12.46 -31.85 -49.12
#